data_d253cc5619e109e2ec19dc63d752e23b
#
_entry.id   d253cc5619e109e2ec19dc63d752e23b
#
_cell.length_a   1.000
_cell.length_b   1.000
_cell.length_c   1.000
_cell.angle_alpha   90.00
_cell.angle_beta   90.00
_cell.angle_gamma   90.00
#
_symmetry.space_group_name_H-M   'P 1'
#
loop_
_entity.id
_entity.type
_entity.pdbx_description
1 polymer ?
#
loop_
_entity_poly.entity_id
_entity_poly.type
_entity_poly.pdbx_seq_one_letter_code
_entity_poly.pdbx_strand_id
1 'polypeptide(L)'
;MVKSGAKSGARSPRNSAARSTLKSRRWPWVLLAVLAIGVGLFVWFQKPIAGYAQVSTAYSARVACSCRFVADRTLEDCAKDKLAGMEVVSLSDDEEEKSVTASFLLIASDTARLRDGYGCVLDKWDD
;
A
#
# COMPACT_ATOMS: atom_id res chain seq x y z
N MET A 1 14.48 -20.66 82.54
CA MET A 1 15.86 -20.58 81.96
C MET A 1 15.92 -21.45 80.76
N VAL A 2 15.70 -20.88 79.61
CA VAL A 2 16.07 -21.51 78.31
C VAL A 2 16.29 -20.43 77.31
N LYS A 3 17.48 -20.33 76.72
CA LYS A 3 17.85 -19.44 75.66
C LYS A 3 17.57 -20.06 74.33
N SER A 4 16.70 -19.45 73.55
CA SER A 4 16.49 -19.77 72.17
C SER A 4 17.55 -19.11 71.29
N GLY A 5 18.28 -19.89 70.53
CA GLY A 5 19.19 -19.43 69.48
C GLY A 5 18.46 -19.42 68.14
N ALA A 6 18.19 -18.26 67.61
CA ALA A 6 17.71 -18.12 66.23
C ALA A 6 18.89 -18.08 65.25
N LYS A 7 19.00 -19.05 64.37
CA LYS A 7 19.92 -19.03 63.23
C LYS A 7 19.25 -18.40 62.00
N SER A 8 19.63 -17.18 61.70
CA SER A 8 19.34 -16.50 60.42
C SER A 8 20.05 -17.24 59.28
N GLY A 9 19.28 -17.87 58.42
CA GLY A 9 19.74 -18.39 57.15
C GLY A 9 19.72 -17.28 56.07
N ALA A 10 20.89 -16.70 55.79
CA ALA A 10 21.04 -15.78 54.67
C ALA A 10 20.92 -16.54 53.34
N ARG A 11 19.82 -16.37 52.63
CA ARG A 11 19.70 -16.83 51.24
C ARG A 11 20.37 -15.82 50.37
N SER A 12 21.48 -16.25 49.78
CA SER A 12 22.18 -15.55 48.69
C SER A 12 21.31 -15.42 47.46
N PRO A 13 21.21 -14.22 46.84
CA PRO A 13 20.50 -14.07 45.55
C PRO A 13 21.38 -14.58 44.43
N ARG A 14 21.14 -15.82 44.01
CA ARG A 14 21.80 -16.37 42.83
C ARG A 14 21.19 -15.82 41.53
N ASN A 15 21.94 -14.94 40.87
CA ASN A 15 22.12 -14.87 39.42
C ASN A 15 20.90 -15.07 38.52
N SER A 16 20.04 -14.06 38.44
CA SER A 16 19.08 -13.90 37.34
C SER A 16 19.60 -12.95 36.23
N ALA A 17 20.81 -12.40 36.36
CA ALA A 17 21.34 -11.39 35.43
C ALA A 17 22.02 -11.98 34.18
N ALA A 18 22.30 -13.28 34.13
CA ALA A 18 23.08 -13.86 33.03
C ALA A 18 22.25 -14.31 31.81
N ARG A 19 20.92 -14.30 31.88
CA ARG A 19 20.07 -14.73 30.75
C ARG A 19 19.57 -13.60 29.85
N SER A 20 19.69 -12.36 30.26
CA SER A 20 19.19 -11.22 29.50
C SER A 20 20.17 -10.67 28.46
N THR A 21 21.45 -10.91 28.61
CA THR A 21 22.49 -10.35 27.72
C THR A 21 22.65 -11.10 26.39
N LEU A 22 22.33 -12.37 26.36
CA LEU A 22 22.38 -13.17 25.12
C LEU A 22 21.16 -12.90 24.21
N LYS A 23 20.03 -12.55 24.78
CA LYS A 23 18.81 -12.19 24.03
C LYS A 23 18.95 -10.84 23.36
N SER A 24 19.64 -9.90 24.01
CA SER A 24 19.90 -8.55 23.48
C SER A 24 20.81 -8.53 22.25
N ARG A 25 21.79 -9.43 22.18
CA ARG A 25 22.78 -9.47 21.09
C ARG A 25 22.22 -10.07 19.79
N ARG A 26 21.17 -10.90 19.87
CA ARG A 26 20.55 -11.51 18.69
C ARG A 26 19.43 -10.68 18.11
N TRP A 27 18.86 -9.75 18.87
CA TRP A 27 17.78 -8.87 18.47
C TRP A 27 18.09 -8.03 17.22
N PRO A 28 19.25 -7.35 17.13
CA PRO A 28 19.56 -6.58 15.93
C PRO A 28 19.71 -7.46 14.68
N TRP A 29 20.21 -8.68 14.82
CA TRP A 29 20.33 -9.63 13.71
C TRP A 29 18.96 -10.14 13.24
N VAL A 30 18.04 -10.36 14.16
CA VAL A 30 16.64 -10.73 13.84
C VAL A 30 15.95 -9.58 13.11
N LEU A 31 16.12 -8.33 13.58
CA LEU A 31 15.58 -7.16 12.90
C LEU A 31 16.16 -6.99 11.49
N LEU A 32 17.46 -7.16 11.32
CA LEU A 32 18.10 -7.13 10.02
C LEU A 32 17.58 -8.22 9.08
N ALA A 33 17.39 -9.43 9.57
CA ALA A 33 16.84 -10.53 8.78
C ALA A 33 15.40 -10.25 8.35
N VAL A 34 14.56 -9.76 9.26
CA VAL A 34 13.16 -9.36 8.96
C VAL A 34 13.12 -8.23 7.94
N LEU A 35 14.01 -7.23 8.10
CA LEU A 35 14.10 -6.11 7.15
C LEU A 35 14.53 -6.61 5.77
N ALA A 36 15.54 -7.46 5.69
CA ALA A 36 16.02 -8.03 4.43
C ALA A 36 14.97 -8.86 3.71
N ILE A 37 14.21 -9.69 4.45
CA ILE A 37 13.09 -10.46 3.91
C ILE A 37 11.99 -9.51 3.43
N GLY A 38 11.64 -8.48 4.20
CA GLY A 38 10.64 -7.49 3.83
C GLY A 38 11.01 -6.74 2.54
N VAL A 39 12.26 -6.29 2.43
CA VAL A 39 12.77 -5.63 1.21
C VAL A 39 12.77 -6.60 0.02
N GLY A 40 13.20 -7.84 0.22
CA GLY A 40 13.20 -8.85 -0.84
C GLY A 40 11.79 -9.15 -1.37
N LEU A 41 10.81 -9.31 -0.49
CA LEU A 41 9.41 -9.48 -0.86
C LEU A 41 8.86 -8.24 -1.57
N PHE A 42 9.17 -7.04 -1.07
CA PHE A 42 8.74 -5.79 -1.69
C PHE A 42 9.24 -5.66 -3.12
N VAL A 43 10.54 -5.89 -3.35
CA VAL A 43 11.14 -5.86 -4.71
C VAL A 43 10.53 -6.93 -5.62
N TRP A 44 10.27 -8.13 -5.08
CA TRP A 44 9.64 -9.21 -5.86
C TRP A 44 8.22 -8.86 -6.31
N PHE A 45 7.43 -8.22 -5.43
CA PHE A 45 6.03 -7.88 -5.72
C PHE A 45 5.84 -6.55 -6.45
N GLN A 46 6.88 -5.72 -6.61
CA GLN A 46 6.77 -4.43 -7.30
C GLN A 46 6.24 -4.54 -8.72
N LYS A 47 6.75 -5.47 -9.51
CA LYS A 47 6.36 -5.62 -10.93
C LYS A 47 4.88 -5.99 -11.11
N PRO A 48 4.33 -7.00 -10.43
CA PRO A 48 2.91 -7.31 -10.57
C PRO A 48 2.00 -6.22 -10.02
N ILE A 49 2.39 -5.53 -8.95
CA ILE A 49 1.61 -4.41 -8.37
C ILE A 49 1.58 -3.23 -9.34
N ALA A 50 2.71 -2.84 -9.92
CA ALA A 50 2.79 -1.75 -10.88
C ALA A 50 1.97 -2.06 -12.15
N GLY A 51 2.06 -3.28 -12.66
CA GLY A 51 1.25 -3.71 -13.80
C GLY A 51 -0.25 -3.69 -13.52
N TYR A 52 -0.67 -4.16 -12.35
CA TYR A 52 -2.07 -4.09 -11.93
C TYR A 52 -2.54 -2.64 -11.77
N ALA A 53 -1.74 -1.78 -11.15
CA ALA A 53 -2.06 -0.37 -10.97
C ALA A 53 -2.26 0.32 -12.33
N GLN A 54 -1.36 0.09 -13.29
CA GLN A 54 -1.42 0.71 -14.63
C GLN A 54 -2.65 0.24 -15.43
N VAL A 55 -2.95 -1.04 -15.44
CA VAL A 55 -4.16 -1.56 -16.10
C VAL A 55 -5.42 -0.98 -15.45
N SER A 56 -5.45 -0.89 -14.11
CA SER A 56 -6.59 -0.38 -13.36
C SER A 56 -6.84 1.10 -13.64
N THR A 57 -5.79 1.92 -13.71
CA THR A 57 -5.91 3.35 -14.01
C THR A 57 -6.32 3.59 -15.45
N ALA A 58 -5.70 2.91 -16.42
CA ALA A 58 -6.04 3.01 -17.82
C ALA A 58 -7.51 2.62 -18.10
N TYR A 59 -7.95 1.50 -17.54
CA TYR A 59 -9.34 1.06 -17.66
C TYR A 59 -10.30 2.08 -17.03
N SER A 60 -10.04 2.48 -15.78
CA SER A 60 -10.92 3.39 -15.04
C SER A 60 -11.00 4.77 -15.70
N ALA A 61 -9.88 5.31 -16.20
CA ALA A 61 -9.86 6.59 -16.92
C ALA A 61 -10.75 6.55 -18.17
N ARG A 62 -10.61 5.50 -18.99
CA ARG A 62 -11.36 5.36 -20.23
C ARG A 62 -12.85 5.16 -19.99
N VAL A 63 -13.23 4.30 -19.05
CA VAL A 63 -14.62 4.03 -18.70
C VAL A 63 -15.27 5.28 -18.09
N ALA A 64 -14.61 5.94 -17.14
CA ALA A 64 -15.12 7.14 -16.49
C ALA A 64 -15.23 8.32 -17.47
N CYS A 65 -14.29 8.49 -18.40
CA CYS A 65 -14.36 9.50 -19.45
C CYS A 65 -15.58 9.27 -20.35
N SER A 66 -15.81 8.04 -20.80
CA SER A 66 -16.97 7.71 -21.63
C SER A 66 -18.29 7.89 -20.87
N CYS A 67 -18.32 7.49 -19.61
CA CYS A 67 -19.48 7.69 -18.74
C CYS A 67 -19.78 9.19 -18.53
N ARG A 68 -18.73 10.00 -18.30
CA ARG A 68 -18.87 11.44 -18.00
C ARG A 68 -19.24 12.26 -19.22
N PHE A 69 -18.53 12.08 -20.34
CA PHE A 69 -18.63 12.98 -21.50
C PHE A 69 -19.42 12.40 -22.68
N VAL A 70 -19.64 11.10 -22.74
CA VAL A 70 -20.48 10.47 -23.79
C VAL A 70 -21.88 10.17 -23.26
N ALA A 71 -21.97 9.63 -22.04
CA ALA A 71 -23.25 9.31 -21.41
C ALA A 71 -23.82 10.48 -20.57
N ASP A 72 -23.11 11.58 -20.45
CA ASP A 72 -23.50 12.81 -19.73
C ASP A 72 -23.94 12.56 -18.28
N ARG A 73 -23.20 11.69 -17.58
CA ARG A 73 -23.42 11.36 -16.17
C ARG A 73 -22.43 12.13 -15.28
N THR A 74 -22.74 12.20 -13.99
CA THR A 74 -21.80 12.79 -13.02
C THR A 74 -20.60 11.87 -12.78
N LEU A 75 -19.43 12.44 -12.46
CA LEU A 75 -18.23 11.63 -12.15
C LEU A 75 -18.47 10.69 -10.95
N GLU A 76 -19.24 11.14 -9.97
CA GLU A 76 -19.61 10.33 -8.80
C GLU A 76 -20.40 9.07 -9.19
N ASP A 77 -21.32 9.19 -10.13
CA ASP A 77 -22.05 8.03 -10.65
C ASP A 77 -21.13 7.10 -11.46
N CYS A 78 -20.25 7.69 -12.28
CA CYS A 78 -19.28 6.93 -13.05
C CYS A 78 -18.27 6.19 -12.16
N ALA A 79 -17.96 6.69 -10.98
CA ALA A 79 -17.11 6.01 -10.02
C ALA A 79 -17.69 4.69 -9.50
N LYS A 80 -19.00 4.50 -9.58
CA LYS A 80 -19.69 3.26 -9.20
C LYS A 80 -19.51 2.15 -10.24
N ASP A 81 -19.17 2.50 -11.47
CA ASP A 81 -18.96 1.54 -12.57
C ASP A 81 -17.55 0.90 -12.55
N LYS A 82 -16.72 1.21 -11.54
CA LYS A 82 -15.42 0.56 -11.36
C LYS A 82 -15.59 -0.93 -11.03
N LEU A 83 -14.69 -1.74 -11.56
CA LEU A 83 -14.68 -3.18 -11.26
C LEU A 83 -14.24 -3.44 -9.81
N ALA A 84 -14.66 -4.59 -9.29
CA ALA A 84 -14.19 -5.06 -7.98
C ALA A 84 -12.66 -5.12 -7.92
N GLY A 85 -12.08 -4.57 -6.86
CA GLY A 85 -10.63 -4.43 -6.69
C GLY A 85 -10.07 -3.09 -7.19
N MET A 86 -10.88 -2.26 -7.89
CA MET A 86 -10.47 -0.93 -8.36
C MET A 86 -10.99 0.21 -7.47
N GLU A 87 -11.49 -0.10 -6.30
CA GLU A 87 -12.07 0.88 -5.36
C GLU A 87 -11.05 1.92 -4.90
N VAL A 88 -9.77 1.55 -4.88
CA VAL A 88 -8.65 2.43 -4.49
C VAL A 88 -8.21 3.39 -5.59
N VAL A 89 -8.74 3.24 -6.82
CA VAL A 89 -8.48 4.17 -7.92
C VAL A 89 -9.33 5.41 -7.71
N SER A 90 -8.70 6.56 -7.59
CA SER A 90 -9.35 7.88 -7.56
C SER A 90 -9.56 8.41 -8.97
N LEU A 91 -10.66 9.12 -9.17
CA LEU A 91 -11.03 9.75 -10.44
C LEU A 91 -11.11 11.26 -10.27
N SER A 92 -10.62 12.00 -11.24
CA SER A 92 -10.83 13.45 -11.37
C SER A 92 -11.13 13.79 -12.84
N ASP A 93 -12.04 14.71 -13.08
CA ASP A 93 -12.37 15.19 -14.42
C ASP A 93 -11.91 16.63 -14.64
N ASP A 94 -11.68 16.96 -15.88
CA ASP A 94 -11.44 18.31 -16.37
C ASP A 94 -12.45 18.57 -17.50
N GLU A 95 -13.39 19.47 -17.24
CA GLU A 95 -14.46 19.78 -18.19
C GLU A 95 -13.97 20.58 -19.38
N GLU A 96 -12.93 21.43 -19.23
CA GLU A 96 -12.37 22.25 -20.30
C GLU A 96 -11.67 21.38 -21.33
N GLU A 97 -10.87 20.43 -20.85
CA GLU A 97 -10.14 19.48 -21.70
C GLU A 97 -10.96 18.23 -22.06
N LYS A 98 -12.15 18.09 -21.50
CA LYS A 98 -13.03 16.90 -21.61
C LYS A 98 -12.23 15.62 -21.34
N SER A 99 -11.53 15.61 -20.23
CA SER A 99 -10.65 14.50 -19.82
C SER A 99 -10.99 13.98 -18.43
N VAL A 100 -10.67 12.71 -18.21
CA VAL A 100 -10.72 12.08 -16.89
C VAL A 100 -9.38 11.43 -16.59
N THR A 101 -8.85 11.76 -15.44
CA THR A 101 -7.63 11.17 -14.90
C THR A 101 -7.99 10.18 -13.81
N ALA A 102 -7.48 8.97 -13.92
CA ALA A 102 -7.55 7.94 -12.90
C ALA A 102 -6.18 7.74 -12.26
N SER A 103 -6.12 7.71 -10.94
CA SER A 103 -4.87 7.57 -10.19
C SER A 103 -4.99 6.43 -9.18
N PHE A 104 -3.98 5.57 -9.17
CA PHE A 104 -3.84 4.50 -8.18
C PHE A 104 -2.76 4.89 -7.18
N LEU A 105 -3.18 5.52 -6.07
CA LEU A 105 -2.27 6.11 -5.08
C LEU A 105 -1.23 7.02 -5.78
N LEU A 106 0.05 6.83 -5.51
CA LEU A 106 1.16 7.53 -6.18
C LEU A 106 1.95 6.61 -7.14
N ILE A 107 1.38 5.47 -7.52
CA ILE A 107 2.08 4.41 -8.26
C ILE A 107 1.82 4.53 -9.76
N ALA A 108 0.58 4.80 -10.14
CA ALA A 108 0.17 4.92 -11.54
C ALA A 108 -0.92 5.98 -11.71
N SER A 109 -0.91 6.64 -12.85
CA SER A 109 -1.93 7.61 -13.24
C SER A 109 -2.08 7.61 -14.75
N ASP A 110 -3.30 7.51 -15.24
CA ASP A 110 -3.62 7.56 -16.65
C ASP A 110 -4.74 8.55 -16.91
N THR A 111 -4.67 9.26 -18.04
CA THR A 111 -5.67 10.23 -18.47
C THR A 111 -6.30 9.78 -19.77
N ALA A 112 -7.62 9.81 -19.84
CA ALA A 112 -8.39 9.61 -21.06
C ALA A 112 -9.07 10.91 -21.46
N ARG A 113 -9.02 11.27 -22.75
CA ARG A 113 -9.62 12.48 -23.33
C ARG A 113 -10.67 12.15 -24.35
N LEU A 114 -11.75 12.90 -24.37
CA LEU A 114 -12.75 12.80 -25.42
C LEU A 114 -12.15 13.37 -26.72
N ARG A 115 -12.16 12.58 -27.76
CA ARG A 115 -11.73 12.96 -29.13
C ARG A 115 -12.92 12.86 -30.07
N ASP A 116 -13.12 13.91 -30.85
CA ASP A 116 -14.22 13.93 -31.83
C ASP A 116 -14.08 12.79 -32.85
N GLY A 117 -15.13 11.99 -32.97
CA GLY A 117 -15.20 10.84 -33.85
C GLY A 117 -14.53 9.54 -33.30
N TYR A 118 -13.79 9.62 -32.21
CA TYR A 118 -13.08 8.45 -31.62
C TYR A 118 -13.57 8.08 -30.24
N GLY A 119 -14.35 8.95 -29.57
CA GLY A 119 -14.72 8.76 -28.17
C GLY A 119 -13.57 9.04 -27.21
N CYS A 120 -13.56 8.40 -26.05
CA CYS A 120 -12.51 8.59 -25.06
C CYS A 120 -11.29 7.74 -25.38
N VAL A 121 -10.17 8.41 -25.58
CA VAL A 121 -8.86 7.81 -25.91
C VAL A 121 -7.89 8.11 -24.78
N LEU A 122 -7.11 7.10 -24.37
CA LEU A 122 -6.01 7.28 -23.43
C LEU A 122 -4.90 8.14 -24.03
N ASP A 123 -4.34 9.03 -23.23
CA ASP A 123 -3.12 9.73 -23.59
C ASP A 123 -1.96 8.72 -23.75
N LYS A 124 -0.99 9.06 -24.57
CA LYS A 124 0.20 8.20 -24.75
C LYS A 124 0.98 8.16 -23.44
N TRP A 125 1.46 6.97 -23.12
CA TRP A 125 2.43 6.84 -22.05
C TRP A 125 3.76 7.45 -22.50
N ASP A 126 4.33 8.27 -21.64
CA ASP A 126 5.71 8.76 -21.85
C ASP A 126 6.65 7.59 -21.48
N ASP A 127 7.35 7.06 -22.45
CA ASP A 127 8.37 6.00 -22.30
C ASP A 127 9.65 6.55 -21.67
#